data_c32d74233d032c8a52c3d63cc9b66434
#
_entry.id   c32d74233d032c8a52c3d63cc9b66434
#
_cell.length_a   1.000
_cell.length_b   1.000
_cell.length_c   1.000
_cell.angle_alpha   90.00
_cell.angle_beta   90.00
_cell.angle_gamma   90.00
#
_symmetry.space_group_name_H-M   'P 1'
#
loop_
_entity.id
_entity.type
_entity.pdbx_description
1 polymer ?
#
loop_
_entity_poly.entity_id
_entity_poly.type
_entity_poly.pdbx_seq_one_letter_code
_entity_poly.pdbx_strand_id
1 'polypeptide(L)'
;MRVLKRIRLVVLVLVIAAIVTVAMWPEAVTIDVATATTGPMRVSIDEDGETRVRQRFVISAPVAGRVDRIDLEPGDRVTREKTILARIAPVQSSLLDPRTRAELNAAVEAARAAVGQAQAERQRATAALERARSSEARQRALFEGGAIPRDTLEAAETEVRTAEEAARAAGFAVQGAEYQLQLARARLQAPQSSGAAIEVRAPISGVVLKRFRESAAVVAPGEPLLEIGDPDQIEIVADLLSTDAVRVTPNAEVLIEQWGGGHVLRGHVRRVEPSGFMKVSALGVEEQRVNVIIDFEDRAAAARVLGDGYRVEVRIVTWEHANALTVPAGCLFRQDAGWAVFVVDGGVARLQPVELGQRNQSAGQILSGLSAGQTVVLHPPDTLTDGMRITVRGS
;
A
#
# COMPACT_ATOMS: atom_id res chain seq x y z
N MET A 1 26.26 0.96 -94.51
CA MET A 1 25.06 1.34 -93.72
C MET A 1 24.66 0.34 -92.63
N ARG A 2 24.85 -0.97 -92.75
CA ARG A 2 24.46 -1.95 -91.68
C ARG A 2 25.30 -1.94 -90.44
N VAL A 3 26.61 -1.60 -90.51
CA VAL A 3 27.53 -1.55 -89.35
C VAL A 3 27.19 -0.33 -88.51
N LEU A 4 26.92 0.82 -89.09
CA LEU A 4 26.53 2.06 -88.32
C LEU A 4 25.22 1.92 -87.56
N LYS A 5 24.26 1.16 -88.10
CA LYS A 5 22.98 0.85 -87.38
C LYS A 5 23.23 -0.07 -86.19
N ARG A 6 24.15 -1.07 -86.31
CA ARG A 6 24.50 -1.95 -85.15
C ARG A 6 25.22 -1.19 -84.01
N ILE A 7 26.18 -0.33 -84.42
CA ILE A 7 26.88 0.54 -83.41
C ILE A 7 25.87 1.45 -82.66
N ARG A 8 24.93 2.10 -83.37
CA ARG A 8 23.88 2.89 -82.75
C ARG A 8 22.98 2.11 -81.81
N LEU A 9 22.66 0.87 -82.13
CA LEU A 9 21.83 -0.03 -81.32
C LEU A 9 22.55 -0.44 -80.02
N VAL A 10 23.86 -0.77 -80.11
CA VAL A 10 24.71 -1.10 -78.95
C VAL A 10 24.89 0.06 -78.06
N VAL A 11 25.10 1.30 -78.55
CA VAL A 11 25.17 2.51 -77.77
C VAL A 11 23.83 2.80 -77.10
N LEU A 12 22.70 2.62 -77.79
CA LEU A 12 21.38 2.79 -77.19
C LEU A 12 21.13 1.79 -76.03
N VAL A 13 21.50 0.53 -76.18
CA VAL A 13 21.37 -0.49 -75.13
C VAL A 13 22.26 -0.15 -73.94
N LEU A 14 23.49 0.31 -74.17
CA LEU A 14 24.38 0.77 -73.09
C LEU A 14 23.86 1.97 -72.34
N VAL A 15 23.27 2.95 -73.03
CA VAL A 15 22.64 4.11 -72.44
C VAL A 15 21.41 3.72 -71.62
N ILE A 16 20.56 2.82 -72.16
CA ILE A 16 19.40 2.32 -71.42
C ILE A 16 19.86 1.52 -70.17
N ALA A 17 20.88 0.67 -70.34
CA ALA A 17 21.45 -0.07 -69.21
C ALA A 17 22.04 0.87 -68.14
N ALA A 18 22.71 1.95 -68.53
CA ALA A 18 23.24 2.97 -67.63
C ALA A 18 22.09 3.75 -66.94
N ILE A 19 21.02 4.10 -67.67
CA ILE A 19 19.85 4.77 -67.09
C ILE A 19 19.15 3.84 -66.09
N VAL A 20 18.98 2.54 -66.41
CA VAL A 20 18.35 1.55 -65.54
C VAL A 20 19.21 1.33 -64.29
N THR A 21 20.54 1.27 -64.42
CA THR A 21 21.44 1.16 -63.24
C THR A 21 21.38 2.40 -62.37
N VAL A 22 21.28 3.61 -62.92
CA VAL A 22 21.12 4.85 -62.15
C VAL A 22 19.72 4.94 -61.53
N ALA A 23 18.68 4.54 -62.24
CA ALA A 23 17.31 4.51 -61.76
C ALA A 23 17.05 3.43 -60.66
N MET A 24 17.81 2.34 -60.71
CA MET A 24 17.76 1.29 -59.67
C MET A 24 18.72 1.55 -58.50
N TRP A 25 19.42 2.67 -58.49
CA TRP A 25 20.27 3.01 -57.33
C TRP A 25 19.35 3.31 -56.15
N PRO A 26 19.46 2.53 -55.06
CA PRO A 26 18.57 2.72 -53.91
C PRO A 26 18.78 4.15 -53.35
N GLU A 27 17.70 4.91 -53.31
CA GLU A 27 17.70 6.21 -52.66
C GLU A 27 18.08 6.03 -51.17
N ALA A 28 18.97 6.89 -50.69
CA ALA A 28 19.36 6.86 -49.25
C ALA A 28 18.17 7.33 -48.40
N VAL A 29 17.77 6.51 -47.42
CA VAL A 29 16.72 6.83 -46.52
C VAL A 29 17.24 7.88 -45.52
N THR A 30 16.53 9.00 -45.38
CA THR A 30 16.88 10.03 -44.41
C THR A 30 16.38 9.61 -43.02
N ILE A 31 17.27 9.54 -42.06
CA ILE A 31 17.01 9.06 -40.71
C ILE A 31 17.54 10.03 -39.64
N ASP A 32 16.90 9.99 -38.48
CA ASP A 32 17.44 10.59 -37.26
C ASP A 32 18.30 9.55 -36.53
N VAL A 33 19.31 10.02 -35.79
CA VAL A 33 20.23 9.15 -35.09
C VAL A 33 20.38 9.59 -33.64
N ALA A 34 20.76 8.61 -32.80
CA ALA A 34 21.14 8.82 -31.42
C ALA A 34 22.44 8.08 -31.14
N THR A 35 23.12 8.46 -30.09
CA THR A 35 24.35 7.81 -29.66
C THR A 35 24.11 6.95 -28.44
N ALA A 36 24.63 5.74 -28.41
CA ALA A 36 24.65 4.89 -27.23
C ALA A 36 25.54 5.52 -26.16
N THR A 37 25.00 5.87 -25.03
CA THR A 37 25.70 6.57 -23.95
C THR A 37 25.71 5.76 -22.67
N THR A 38 26.78 5.87 -21.89
CA THR A 38 26.85 5.33 -20.55
C THR A 38 26.49 6.41 -19.54
N GLY A 39 25.52 6.14 -18.70
CA GLY A 39 25.04 7.11 -17.71
C GLY A 39 24.08 6.51 -16.70
N PRO A 40 23.60 7.33 -15.77
CA PRO A 40 22.63 6.90 -14.80
C PRO A 40 21.29 6.58 -15.49
N MET A 41 20.71 5.44 -15.14
CA MET A 41 19.40 5.04 -15.60
C MET A 41 18.56 4.60 -14.41
N ARG A 42 17.31 5.06 -14.37
CA ARG A 42 16.31 4.71 -13.36
C ARG A 42 15.05 4.15 -14.04
N VAL A 43 14.50 3.16 -13.41
CA VAL A 43 13.17 2.64 -13.75
C VAL A 43 12.27 2.91 -12.56
N SER A 44 11.16 3.57 -12.81
CA SER A 44 10.19 3.96 -11.81
C SER A 44 8.79 3.47 -12.17
N ILE A 45 7.96 3.44 -11.16
CA ILE A 45 6.50 3.32 -11.27
C ILE A 45 5.96 4.68 -10.87
N ASP A 46 5.23 5.31 -11.76
CA ASP A 46 4.62 6.62 -11.54
C ASP A 46 3.12 6.38 -11.25
N GLU A 47 2.63 6.89 -10.11
CA GLU A 47 1.25 6.68 -9.68
C GLU A 47 0.76 7.87 -8.84
N ASP A 48 -0.55 8.02 -8.76
CA ASP A 48 -1.18 8.98 -7.86
C ASP A 48 -1.10 8.51 -6.40
N GLY A 49 -0.83 9.42 -5.50
CA GLY A 49 -0.86 9.20 -4.07
C GLY A 49 -1.68 10.27 -3.35
N GLU A 50 -2.11 9.95 -2.16
CA GLU A 50 -2.81 10.86 -1.26
C GLU A 50 -2.06 10.96 0.07
N THR A 51 -1.86 12.18 0.55
CA THR A 51 -1.29 12.39 1.88
C THR A 51 -2.30 12.03 2.95
N ARG A 52 -1.83 11.39 4.00
CA ARG A 52 -2.69 10.94 5.10
C ARG A 52 -2.00 11.17 6.44
N VAL A 53 -2.73 11.72 7.40
CA VAL A 53 -2.27 11.68 8.79
C VAL A 53 -2.27 10.24 9.28
N ARG A 54 -1.14 9.77 9.80
CA ARG A 54 -0.88 8.36 10.17
C ARG A 54 -1.85 7.84 11.23
N GLN A 55 -2.11 8.65 12.25
CA GLN A 55 -2.99 8.29 13.35
C GLN A 55 -4.14 9.28 13.42
N ARG A 56 -5.30 8.80 13.00
CA ARG A 56 -6.56 9.53 13.04
C ARG A 56 -7.42 8.97 14.16
N PHE A 57 -8.01 9.87 14.94
CA PHE A 57 -8.91 9.53 16.02
C PHE A 57 -10.28 10.13 15.73
N VAL A 58 -11.23 9.25 15.41
CA VAL A 58 -12.62 9.63 15.26
C VAL A 58 -13.23 9.72 16.65
N ILE A 59 -13.57 10.91 17.04
CA ILE A 59 -14.23 11.21 18.33
C ILE A 59 -15.71 11.03 18.13
N SER A 60 -16.27 10.06 18.82
CA SER A 60 -17.69 9.72 18.75
C SER A 60 -18.40 10.02 20.07
N ALA A 61 -19.72 10.18 20.01
CA ALA A 61 -20.56 10.38 21.18
C ALA A 61 -20.52 9.15 22.10
N PRO A 62 -20.10 9.27 23.36
CA PRO A 62 -20.06 8.14 24.29
C PRO A 62 -21.44 7.72 24.79
N VAL A 63 -22.42 8.62 24.73
CA VAL A 63 -23.79 8.41 25.19
C VAL A 63 -24.78 9.06 24.24
N ALA A 64 -26.04 8.60 24.28
CA ALA A 64 -27.13 9.32 23.63
C ALA A 64 -27.40 10.63 24.37
N GLY A 65 -27.53 11.71 23.62
CA GLY A 65 -27.76 13.01 24.24
C GLY A 65 -27.86 14.14 23.23
N ARG A 66 -28.10 15.33 23.72
CA ARG A 66 -28.01 16.55 22.92
C ARG A 66 -26.57 17.06 23.01
N VAL A 67 -25.86 17.02 21.88
CA VAL A 67 -24.57 17.68 21.75
C VAL A 67 -24.80 19.19 21.60
N ASP A 68 -24.02 19.99 22.30
CA ASP A 68 -23.96 21.43 22.08
C ASP A 68 -23.26 21.75 20.75
N ARG A 69 -23.38 22.99 20.29
CA ARG A 69 -22.62 23.44 19.12
C ARG A 69 -21.12 23.19 19.36
N ILE A 70 -20.46 22.60 18.37
CA ILE A 70 -19.02 22.38 18.37
C ILE A 70 -18.36 23.57 17.68
N ASP A 71 -17.71 24.42 18.47
CA ASP A 71 -17.09 25.65 17.97
C ASP A 71 -15.71 25.41 17.32
N LEU A 72 -15.09 24.23 17.57
CA LEU A 72 -13.82 23.86 16.97
C LEU A 72 -13.95 23.69 15.47
N GLU A 73 -13.04 24.30 14.71
CA GLU A 73 -12.96 24.23 13.26
C GLU A 73 -11.82 23.33 12.79
N PRO A 74 -11.89 22.76 11.56
CA PRO A 74 -10.75 22.10 10.96
C PRO A 74 -9.52 23.01 10.94
N GLY A 75 -8.38 22.51 11.45
CA GLY A 75 -7.16 23.27 11.65
C GLY A 75 -6.92 23.74 13.09
N ASP A 76 -7.94 23.77 13.96
CA ASP A 76 -7.78 24.16 15.36
C ASP A 76 -6.91 23.17 16.11
N ARG A 77 -6.00 23.72 16.95
CA ARG A 77 -5.13 22.92 17.80
C ARG A 77 -5.87 22.40 19.02
N VAL A 78 -5.67 21.13 19.29
CA VAL A 78 -6.19 20.47 20.48
C VAL A 78 -5.06 19.91 21.33
N THR A 79 -5.25 19.97 22.64
CA THR A 79 -4.28 19.45 23.62
C THR A 79 -4.91 18.32 24.39
N ARG A 80 -4.20 17.20 24.47
CA ARG A 80 -4.61 16.00 25.20
C ARG A 80 -5.16 16.35 26.60
N GLU A 81 -6.32 15.79 26.93
CA GLU A 81 -7.04 15.91 28.22
C GLU A 81 -7.44 17.33 28.62
N LYS A 82 -6.92 18.37 27.95
CA LYS A 82 -7.23 19.79 28.27
C LYS A 82 -8.34 20.36 27.42
N THR A 83 -8.31 20.08 26.08
CA THR A 83 -9.29 20.64 25.17
C THR A 83 -10.60 19.85 25.25
N ILE A 84 -11.70 20.53 25.48
CA ILE A 84 -13.05 19.95 25.38
C ILE A 84 -13.47 20.01 23.93
N LEU A 85 -13.71 18.84 23.34
CA LEU A 85 -14.09 18.67 21.95
C LEU A 85 -15.60 18.81 21.74
N ALA A 86 -16.38 18.31 22.70
CA ALA A 86 -17.81 18.40 22.65
C ALA A 86 -18.40 18.31 24.08
N ARG A 87 -19.58 18.90 24.27
CA ARG A 87 -20.41 18.75 25.48
C ARG A 87 -21.70 18.08 25.09
N ILE A 88 -22.03 17.00 25.78
CA ILE A 88 -23.22 16.22 25.50
C ILE A 88 -24.08 16.22 26.77
N ALA A 89 -25.23 16.86 26.68
CA ALA A 89 -26.26 16.72 27.70
C ALA A 89 -27.01 15.40 27.43
N PRO A 90 -26.87 14.39 28.30
CA PRO A 90 -27.59 13.15 28.14
C PRO A 90 -29.08 13.46 28.02
N VAL A 91 -29.75 12.83 27.05
CA VAL A 91 -31.22 12.82 27.09
C VAL A 91 -31.57 12.17 28.41
N GLN A 92 -32.22 12.94 29.30
CA GLN A 92 -32.75 12.37 30.52
C GLN A 92 -33.59 11.18 30.06
N SER A 93 -33.05 9.96 30.22
CA SER A 93 -33.91 8.81 30.19
C SER A 93 -35.00 9.11 31.21
N SER A 94 -36.24 9.27 30.74
CA SER A 94 -37.40 9.32 31.60
C SER A 94 -37.13 8.34 32.71
N LEU A 95 -37.21 8.82 33.96
CA LEU A 95 -37.05 8.03 35.20
C LEU A 95 -37.33 6.58 34.84
N LEU A 96 -36.31 5.69 34.95
CA LEU A 96 -36.46 4.27 34.60
C LEU A 96 -37.85 3.86 35.13
N ASP A 97 -38.79 3.64 34.25
CA ASP A 97 -40.13 3.23 34.69
C ASP A 97 -39.93 2.00 35.61
N PRO A 98 -40.80 1.76 36.56
CA PRO A 98 -40.62 0.67 37.52
C PRO A 98 -40.41 -0.69 36.80
N ARG A 99 -40.93 -0.87 35.60
CA ARG A 99 -40.81 -2.07 34.79
C ARG A 99 -39.39 -2.21 34.21
N THR A 100 -38.86 -1.17 33.55
CA THR A 100 -37.50 -1.14 33.01
C THR A 100 -36.45 -1.31 34.12
N ARG A 101 -36.71 -0.71 35.30
CA ARG A 101 -35.81 -0.89 36.45
C ARG A 101 -35.85 -2.34 36.97
N ALA A 102 -37.04 -2.98 37.00
CA ALA A 102 -37.16 -4.38 37.37
C ALA A 102 -36.43 -5.30 36.36
N GLU A 103 -36.56 -5.02 35.07
CA GLU A 103 -35.86 -5.75 33.99
C GLU A 103 -34.34 -5.63 34.13
N LEU A 104 -33.78 -4.42 34.39
CA LEU A 104 -32.37 -4.21 34.60
C LEU A 104 -31.85 -4.87 35.90
N ASN A 105 -32.63 -4.85 36.98
CA ASN A 105 -32.30 -5.58 38.19
C ASN A 105 -32.24 -7.10 37.93
N ALA A 106 -33.24 -7.65 37.23
CA ALA A 106 -33.25 -9.05 36.85
C ALA A 106 -32.01 -9.43 35.98
N ALA A 107 -31.61 -8.54 35.07
CA ALA A 107 -30.39 -8.73 34.25
C ALA A 107 -29.12 -8.75 35.11
N VAL A 108 -29.03 -7.91 36.15
CA VAL A 108 -27.90 -7.92 37.09
C VAL A 108 -27.87 -9.23 37.87
N GLU A 109 -29.03 -9.70 38.38
CA GLU A 109 -29.10 -10.96 39.14
C GLU A 109 -28.77 -12.17 38.23
N ALA A 110 -29.24 -12.16 36.98
CA ALA A 110 -28.89 -13.20 36.02
C ALA A 110 -27.37 -13.21 35.70
N ALA A 111 -26.75 -12.05 35.51
CA ALA A 111 -25.32 -11.94 35.30
C ALA A 111 -24.53 -12.35 36.55
N ARG A 112 -25.05 -12.06 37.76
CA ARG A 112 -24.44 -12.53 39.02
C ARG A 112 -24.47 -14.06 39.15
N ALA A 113 -25.61 -14.66 38.78
CA ALA A 113 -25.75 -16.12 38.76
C ALA A 113 -24.75 -16.76 37.76
N ALA A 114 -24.57 -16.15 36.59
CA ALA A 114 -23.59 -16.61 35.60
C ALA A 114 -22.14 -16.56 36.13
N VAL A 115 -21.76 -15.53 36.91
CA VAL A 115 -20.48 -15.48 37.60
C VAL A 115 -20.34 -16.65 38.58
N GLY A 116 -21.39 -16.91 39.38
CA GLY A 116 -21.38 -18.03 40.33
C GLY A 116 -21.21 -19.39 39.62
N GLN A 117 -21.90 -19.59 38.52
CA GLN A 117 -21.76 -20.78 37.67
C GLN A 117 -20.33 -20.95 37.13
N ALA A 118 -19.76 -19.90 36.56
CA ALA A 118 -18.40 -19.93 36.04
C ALA A 118 -17.36 -20.19 37.14
N GLN A 119 -17.55 -19.61 38.33
CA GLN A 119 -16.70 -19.87 39.49
C GLN A 119 -16.75 -21.33 39.94
N ALA A 120 -17.95 -21.93 39.99
CA ALA A 120 -18.11 -23.33 40.32
C ALA A 120 -17.42 -24.23 39.30
N GLU A 121 -17.50 -23.91 38.00
CA GLU A 121 -16.82 -24.67 36.96
C GLU A 121 -15.31 -24.53 37.06
N ARG A 122 -14.79 -23.34 37.36
CA ARG A 122 -13.36 -23.14 37.64
C ARG A 122 -12.91 -23.98 38.84
N GLN A 123 -13.68 -24.05 39.91
CA GLN A 123 -13.34 -24.87 41.05
C GLN A 123 -13.28 -26.36 40.68
N ARG A 124 -14.24 -26.86 39.86
CA ARG A 124 -14.23 -28.24 39.33
C ARG A 124 -12.98 -28.50 38.49
N ALA A 125 -12.66 -27.60 37.55
CA ALA A 125 -11.51 -27.75 36.69
C ALA A 125 -10.18 -27.68 37.50
N THR A 126 -10.08 -26.83 38.50
CA THR A 126 -8.93 -26.76 39.40
C THR A 126 -8.77 -28.04 40.22
N ALA A 127 -9.85 -28.58 40.76
CA ALA A 127 -9.81 -29.87 41.50
C ALA A 127 -9.47 -31.05 40.59
N ALA A 128 -9.88 -31.02 39.30
CA ALA A 128 -9.47 -32.02 38.33
C ALA A 128 -7.96 -31.92 38.02
N LEU A 129 -7.42 -30.74 37.88
CA LEU A 129 -5.99 -30.47 37.67
C LEU A 129 -5.15 -30.97 38.87
N GLU A 130 -5.58 -30.70 40.10
CA GLU A 130 -4.89 -31.18 41.29
C GLU A 130 -4.86 -32.70 41.36
N ARG A 131 -5.99 -33.35 41.00
CA ARG A 131 -6.04 -34.84 40.92
C ARG A 131 -5.12 -35.35 39.83
N ALA A 132 -5.13 -34.76 38.64
CA ALA A 132 -4.25 -35.17 37.55
C ALA A 132 -2.78 -35.02 37.93
N ARG A 133 -2.36 -33.90 38.55
CA ARG A 133 -1.00 -33.68 39.06
C ARG A 133 -0.59 -34.69 40.13
N SER A 134 -1.51 -35.03 41.06
CA SER A 134 -1.24 -36.02 42.07
C SER A 134 -1.11 -37.43 41.48
N SER A 135 -1.87 -37.73 40.41
CA SER A 135 -1.75 -38.97 39.67
C SER A 135 -0.43 -39.06 38.93
N GLU A 136 -0.10 -38.00 38.19
CA GLU A 136 1.17 -37.91 37.43
C GLU A 136 2.39 -38.07 38.35
N ALA A 137 2.41 -37.40 39.50
CA ALA A 137 3.49 -37.52 40.46
C ALA A 137 3.68 -38.97 40.96
N ARG A 138 2.56 -39.69 41.22
CA ARG A 138 2.64 -41.13 41.59
C ARG A 138 3.15 -41.99 40.44
N GLN A 139 2.65 -41.76 39.19
CA GLN A 139 3.09 -42.50 38.01
C GLN A 139 4.58 -42.28 37.73
N ARG A 140 5.04 -41.02 37.90
CA ARG A 140 6.46 -40.67 37.75
C ARG A 140 7.35 -41.41 38.72
N ALA A 141 6.97 -41.48 40.01
CA ALA A 141 7.70 -42.24 41.00
C ALA A 141 7.74 -43.75 40.70
N LEU A 142 6.63 -44.32 40.19
CA LEU A 142 6.57 -45.74 39.76
C LEU A 142 7.42 -45.99 38.52
N PHE A 143 7.46 -45.07 37.58
CA PHE A 143 8.29 -45.16 36.38
C PHE A 143 9.78 -45.12 36.74
N GLU A 144 10.20 -44.18 37.61
CA GLU A 144 11.57 -44.08 38.12
C GLU A 144 12.00 -45.37 38.86
N GLY A 145 11.03 -46.04 39.51
CA GLY A 145 11.23 -47.34 40.12
C GLY A 145 11.15 -48.54 39.15
N GLY A 146 10.94 -48.31 37.87
CA GLY A 146 10.84 -49.36 36.83
C GLY A 146 9.56 -50.18 36.89
N ALA A 147 8.51 -49.74 37.60
CA ALA A 147 7.29 -50.51 37.84
C ALA A 147 6.20 -50.31 36.77
N ILE A 148 6.32 -49.33 35.91
CA ILE A 148 5.35 -49.04 34.83
C ILE A 148 6.06 -48.69 33.52
N PRO A 149 5.42 -48.92 32.36
CA PRO A 149 5.95 -48.55 31.06
C PRO A 149 5.82 -47.01 30.82
N ARG A 150 6.60 -46.51 29.88
CA ARG A 150 6.72 -45.08 29.56
C ARG A 150 5.41 -44.47 29.04
N ASP A 151 4.65 -45.20 28.24
CA ASP A 151 3.36 -44.78 27.70
C ASP A 151 2.34 -44.43 28.78
N THR A 152 2.41 -45.15 29.93
CA THR A 152 1.56 -44.87 31.10
C THR A 152 1.90 -43.52 31.75
N LEU A 153 3.19 -43.16 31.82
CA LEU A 153 3.61 -41.83 32.30
C LEU A 153 3.22 -40.74 31.31
N GLU A 154 3.47 -40.95 30.02
CA GLU A 154 3.10 -39.97 28.95
C GLU A 154 1.58 -39.73 28.91
N ALA A 155 0.76 -40.75 29.17
CA ALA A 155 -0.68 -40.57 29.30
C ALA A 155 -1.06 -39.69 30.49
N ALA A 156 -0.42 -39.87 31.67
CA ALA A 156 -0.64 -39.04 32.85
C ALA A 156 -0.18 -37.58 32.64
N GLU A 157 0.95 -37.37 31.98
CA GLU A 157 1.45 -36.04 31.62
C GLU A 157 0.50 -35.32 30.63
N THR A 158 -0.09 -36.06 29.70
CA THR A 158 -1.08 -35.54 28.76
C THR A 158 -2.37 -35.15 29.48
N GLU A 159 -2.80 -35.94 30.47
CA GLU A 159 -3.96 -35.64 31.30
C GLU A 159 -3.76 -34.36 32.13
N VAL A 160 -2.56 -34.16 32.72
CA VAL A 160 -2.21 -32.91 33.41
C VAL A 160 -2.32 -31.73 32.47
N ARG A 161 -1.74 -31.81 31.27
CA ARG A 161 -1.79 -30.73 30.27
C ARG A 161 -3.22 -30.40 29.87
N THR A 162 -4.04 -31.40 29.63
CA THR A 162 -5.46 -31.23 29.30
C THR A 162 -6.21 -30.55 30.44
N ALA A 163 -5.98 -30.98 31.69
CA ALA A 163 -6.59 -30.38 32.86
C ALA A 163 -6.10 -28.96 33.14
N GLU A 164 -4.83 -28.65 32.82
CA GLU A 164 -4.30 -27.27 32.89
C GLU A 164 -5.01 -26.33 31.91
N GLU A 165 -5.18 -26.76 30.66
CA GLU A 165 -5.89 -25.95 29.66
C GLU A 165 -7.38 -25.78 30.03
N ALA A 166 -8.01 -26.83 30.58
CA ALA A 166 -9.38 -26.75 31.07
C ALA A 166 -9.52 -25.75 32.26
N ALA A 167 -8.58 -25.79 33.21
CA ALA A 167 -8.57 -24.85 34.32
C ALA A 167 -8.33 -23.39 33.88
N ARG A 168 -7.47 -23.20 32.87
CA ARG A 168 -7.20 -21.89 32.23
C ARG A 168 -8.44 -21.35 31.52
N ALA A 169 -9.07 -22.19 30.70
CA ALA A 169 -10.29 -21.86 30.01
C ALA A 169 -11.44 -21.47 30.97
N ALA A 170 -11.60 -22.23 32.05
CA ALA A 170 -12.57 -21.89 33.11
C ALA A 170 -12.23 -20.58 33.82
N GLY A 171 -10.95 -20.25 33.96
CA GLY A 171 -10.50 -18.92 34.44
C GLY A 171 -10.96 -17.76 33.56
N PHE A 172 -10.80 -17.90 32.23
CA PHE A 172 -11.29 -16.90 31.28
C PHE A 172 -12.81 -16.79 31.25
N ALA A 173 -13.53 -17.91 31.44
CA ALA A 173 -14.98 -17.89 31.56
C ALA A 173 -15.46 -17.06 32.78
N VAL A 174 -14.77 -17.14 33.92
CA VAL A 174 -15.07 -16.28 35.08
C VAL A 174 -14.88 -14.80 34.74
N GLN A 175 -13.75 -14.45 34.14
CA GLN A 175 -13.50 -13.06 33.74
C GLN A 175 -14.56 -12.53 32.75
N GLY A 176 -14.95 -13.35 31.78
CA GLY A 176 -16.02 -13.00 30.84
C GLY A 176 -17.36 -12.74 31.55
N ALA A 177 -17.73 -13.61 32.51
CA ALA A 177 -18.94 -13.44 33.29
C ALA A 177 -18.88 -12.20 34.22
N GLU A 178 -17.72 -11.89 34.79
CA GLU A 178 -17.52 -10.68 35.60
C GLU A 178 -17.67 -9.41 34.76
N TYR A 179 -17.14 -9.37 33.53
CA TYR A 179 -17.36 -8.26 32.61
C TYR A 179 -18.84 -8.08 32.25
N GLN A 180 -19.57 -9.19 32.03
CA GLN A 180 -21.02 -9.11 31.81
C GLN A 180 -21.77 -8.56 33.02
N LEU A 181 -21.39 -8.95 34.23
CA LEU A 181 -21.96 -8.38 35.47
C LEU A 181 -21.64 -6.89 35.61
N GLN A 182 -20.41 -6.47 35.29
CA GLN A 182 -20.05 -5.04 35.28
C GLN A 182 -20.91 -4.25 34.28
N LEU A 183 -21.10 -4.78 33.07
CA LEU A 183 -21.92 -4.16 32.05
C LEU A 183 -23.39 -4.04 32.52
N ALA A 184 -23.95 -5.12 33.10
CA ALA A 184 -25.31 -5.09 33.62
C ALA A 184 -25.48 -4.06 34.75
N ARG A 185 -24.50 -3.97 35.67
CA ARG A 185 -24.47 -2.96 36.72
C ARG A 185 -24.35 -1.54 36.17
N ALA A 186 -23.48 -1.33 35.18
CA ALA A 186 -23.33 -0.03 34.54
C ALA A 186 -24.65 0.44 33.88
N ARG A 187 -25.40 -0.47 33.27
CA ARG A 187 -26.73 -0.17 32.70
C ARG A 187 -27.74 0.19 33.76
N LEU A 188 -27.73 -0.46 34.93
CA LEU A 188 -28.60 -0.14 36.06
C LEU A 188 -28.17 1.14 36.74
N GLN A 189 -26.86 1.42 36.85
CA GLN A 189 -26.26 2.59 37.43
C GLN A 189 -26.13 3.74 36.44
N ALA A 190 -26.57 3.58 35.17
CA ALA A 190 -26.60 4.68 34.22
C ALA A 190 -27.14 5.92 34.94
N PRO A 191 -26.38 7.01 34.94
CA PRO A 191 -26.49 7.99 36.03
C PRO A 191 -27.89 8.57 36.11
N GLN A 192 -28.48 8.53 37.28
CA GLN A 192 -29.44 9.54 37.72
C GLN A 192 -28.69 10.88 37.90
N SER A 193 -27.65 11.09 37.05
CA SER A 193 -26.91 12.33 37.04
C SER A 193 -27.83 13.42 36.53
N SER A 194 -28.33 14.19 37.45
CA SER A 194 -28.68 15.58 37.24
C SER A 194 -27.97 16.11 36.00
N GLY A 195 -28.64 16.16 34.86
CA GLY A 195 -28.36 16.90 33.61
C GLY A 195 -26.99 17.54 33.34
N ALA A 196 -25.95 17.12 34.05
CA ALA A 196 -24.60 17.61 33.83
C ALA A 196 -24.10 17.12 32.48
N ALA A 197 -23.75 18.05 31.62
CA ALA A 197 -23.18 17.77 30.35
C ALA A 197 -21.89 16.95 30.50
N ILE A 198 -21.77 15.87 29.74
CA ILE A 198 -20.56 15.07 29.65
C ILE A 198 -19.61 15.77 28.71
N GLU A 199 -18.41 16.08 29.22
CA GLU A 199 -17.35 16.67 28.42
C GLU A 199 -16.56 15.57 27.72
N VAL A 200 -16.54 15.61 26.39
CA VAL A 200 -15.68 14.77 25.55
C VAL A 200 -14.36 15.51 25.35
N ARG A 201 -13.27 15.00 25.90
CA ARG A 201 -11.95 15.63 25.85
C ARG A 201 -11.06 14.98 24.81
N ALA A 202 -10.07 15.74 24.31
CA ALA A 202 -9.11 15.28 23.32
C ALA A 202 -8.24 14.13 23.88
N PRO A 203 -8.23 12.93 23.26
CA PRO A 203 -7.38 11.82 23.70
C PRO A 203 -5.91 11.99 23.30
N ILE A 204 -5.64 12.83 22.30
CA ILE A 204 -4.28 13.18 21.84
C ILE A 204 -4.14 14.70 21.69
N SER A 205 -2.91 15.17 21.60
CA SER A 205 -2.61 16.52 21.11
C SER A 205 -2.45 16.47 19.59
N GLY A 206 -2.91 17.49 18.88
CA GLY A 206 -2.88 17.57 17.43
C GLY A 206 -3.77 18.69 16.92
N VAL A 207 -4.42 18.45 15.77
CA VAL A 207 -5.38 19.38 15.17
C VAL A 207 -6.70 18.67 14.84
N VAL A 208 -7.76 19.44 14.72
CA VAL A 208 -9.02 18.96 14.14
C VAL A 208 -8.82 18.78 12.64
N LEU A 209 -8.96 17.56 12.14
CA LEU A 209 -8.88 17.25 10.71
C LEU A 209 -10.24 17.45 10.03
N LYS A 210 -11.30 16.99 10.70
CA LYS A 210 -12.66 17.06 10.16
C LYS A 210 -13.68 17.25 11.27
N ARG A 211 -14.70 18.04 10.97
CA ARG A 211 -15.88 18.22 11.83
C ARG A 211 -17.07 17.58 11.14
N PHE A 212 -17.64 16.51 11.73
CA PHE A 212 -18.82 15.82 11.19
C PHE A 212 -20.12 16.51 11.63
N ARG A 213 -20.09 17.15 12.82
CA ARG A 213 -21.23 17.87 13.39
C ARG A 213 -20.79 19.24 13.86
N GLU A 214 -21.50 20.28 13.40
CA GLU A 214 -21.28 21.66 13.83
C GLU A 214 -22.36 22.11 14.81
N SER A 215 -23.62 22.00 14.37
CA SER A 215 -24.78 22.51 15.10
C SER A 215 -25.19 21.57 16.23
N ALA A 216 -25.80 22.16 17.25
CA ALA A 216 -26.43 21.37 18.31
C ALA A 216 -27.46 20.40 17.74
N ALA A 217 -27.34 19.13 18.10
CA ALA A 217 -28.19 18.06 17.63
C ALA A 217 -28.36 16.95 18.67
N VAL A 218 -29.34 16.08 18.48
CA VAL A 218 -29.43 14.83 19.24
C VAL A 218 -28.56 13.79 18.55
N VAL A 219 -27.70 13.14 19.30
CA VAL A 219 -26.74 12.11 18.79
C VAL A 219 -26.97 10.78 19.48
N ALA A 220 -26.72 9.71 18.74
CA ALA A 220 -26.71 8.35 19.25
C ALA A 220 -25.30 7.98 19.77
N PRO A 221 -25.17 6.98 20.66
CA PRO A 221 -23.87 6.45 21.06
C PRO A 221 -23.12 5.93 19.84
N GLY A 222 -21.83 6.29 19.73
CA GLY A 222 -20.98 5.90 18.60
C GLY A 222 -21.08 6.83 17.38
N GLU A 223 -21.95 7.82 17.38
CA GLU A 223 -22.07 8.78 16.28
C GLU A 223 -20.82 9.68 16.21
N PRO A 224 -20.18 9.81 15.02
CA PRO A 224 -18.95 10.59 14.87
C PRO A 224 -19.23 12.08 15.00
N LEU A 225 -18.41 12.78 15.77
CA LEU A 225 -18.50 14.22 16.03
C LEU A 225 -17.37 14.98 15.35
N LEU A 226 -16.14 14.58 15.61
CA LEU A 226 -14.89 15.19 15.13
C LEU A 226 -13.89 14.11 14.76
N GLU A 227 -12.96 14.46 13.88
CA GLU A 227 -11.75 13.69 13.63
C GLU A 227 -10.54 14.55 13.97
N ILE A 228 -9.64 14.01 14.77
CA ILE A 228 -8.41 14.68 15.18
C ILE A 228 -7.20 13.85 14.82
N GLY A 229 -6.07 14.50 14.58
CA GLY A 229 -4.82 13.82 14.27
C GLY A 229 -3.62 14.72 14.48
N ASP A 230 -2.44 14.12 14.49
CA ASP A 230 -1.17 14.84 14.56
C ASP A 230 -0.69 15.15 13.14
N PRO A 231 -0.74 16.43 12.67
CA PRO A 231 -0.35 16.80 11.32
C PRO A 231 1.14 16.58 11.08
N ASP A 232 1.98 16.52 12.11
CA ASP A 232 3.40 16.22 11.97
C ASP A 232 3.67 14.75 11.65
N GLN A 233 2.66 13.89 11.78
CA GLN A 233 2.70 12.46 11.45
C GLN A 233 2.04 12.17 10.10
N ILE A 234 2.47 12.89 9.06
CA ILE A 234 1.97 12.71 7.70
C ILE A 234 2.72 11.60 6.95
N GLU A 235 1.99 10.84 6.15
CA GLU A 235 2.50 9.82 5.24
C GLU A 235 1.77 9.92 3.89
N ILE A 236 2.24 9.22 2.86
CA ILE A 236 1.53 9.10 1.60
C ILE A 236 1.03 7.66 1.46
N VAL A 237 -0.17 7.52 0.95
CA VAL A 237 -0.74 6.25 0.49
C VAL A 237 -0.89 6.35 -1.01
N ALA A 238 -0.18 5.49 -1.74
CA ALA A 238 -0.32 5.33 -3.18
C ALA A 238 -0.93 3.95 -3.47
N ASP A 239 -1.93 3.90 -4.33
CA ASP A 239 -2.58 2.64 -4.70
C ASP A 239 -2.05 2.17 -6.06
N LEU A 240 -1.13 1.23 -6.04
CA LEU A 240 -0.49 0.67 -7.22
C LEU A 240 -1.28 -0.53 -7.76
N LEU A 241 -1.19 -0.78 -9.06
CA LEU A 241 -1.61 -2.07 -9.62
C LEU A 241 -0.86 -3.21 -8.92
N SER A 242 -1.55 -4.31 -8.62
CA SER A 242 -0.95 -5.45 -7.92
C SER A 242 0.26 -6.03 -8.65
N THR A 243 0.27 -6.00 -9.98
CA THR A 243 1.39 -6.41 -10.84
C THR A 243 2.62 -5.52 -10.69
N ASP A 244 2.44 -4.25 -10.41
CA ASP A 244 3.52 -3.29 -10.20
C ASP A 244 4.01 -3.29 -8.76
N ALA A 245 3.09 -3.44 -7.80
CA ALA A 245 3.40 -3.50 -6.38
C ALA A 245 4.40 -4.62 -6.02
N VAL A 246 4.39 -5.76 -6.75
CA VAL A 246 5.34 -6.87 -6.57
C VAL A 246 6.79 -6.45 -6.85
N ARG A 247 7.00 -5.43 -7.69
CA ARG A 247 8.34 -4.91 -8.03
C ARG A 247 8.85 -3.86 -7.05
N VAL A 248 8.00 -3.39 -6.16
CA VAL A 248 8.35 -2.38 -5.15
C VAL A 248 8.99 -3.06 -3.95
N THR A 249 10.20 -2.62 -3.61
CA THR A 249 10.91 -3.12 -2.45
C THR A 249 10.76 -2.16 -1.25
N PRO A 250 10.75 -2.68 -0.02
CA PRO A 250 10.84 -1.81 1.16
C PRO A 250 12.07 -0.91 1.08
N ASN A 251 11.93 0.33 1.54
CA ASN A 251 12.95 1.37 1.52
C ASN A 251 13.37 1.87 0.11
N ALA A 252 12.61 1.53 -0.95
CA ALA A 252 12.81 2.12 -2.28
C ALA A 252 12.67 3.64 -2.22
N GLU A 253 13.55 4.36 -2.94
CA GLU A 253 13.47 5.84 -3.07
C GLU A 253 12.17 6.22 -3.78
N VAL A 254 11.55 7.29 -3.30
CA VAL A 254 10.34 7.87 -3.89
C VAL A 254 10.55 9.37 -4.11
N LEU A 255 10.33 9.80 -5.34
CA LEU A 255 10.24 11.20 -5.68
C LEU A 255 8.76 11.62 -5.65
N ILE A 256 8.47 12.71 -4.95
CA ILE A 256 7.10 13.20 -4.76
C ILE A 256 6.98 14.51 -5.50
N GLU A 257 6.14 14.49 -6.52
CA GLU A 257 5.97 15.57 -7.48
C GLU A 257 4.50 16.05 -7.50
N GLN A 258 4.21 17.08 -8.27
CA GLN A 258 2.86 17.65 -8.49
C GLN A 258 2.04 17.93 -7.21
N TRP A 259 2.70 18.15 -6.09
CA TRP A 259 2.07 18.49 -4.83
C TRP A 259 1.69 19.99 -4.70
N GLY A 260 1.93 20.78 -5.76
CA GLY A 260 1.65 22.22 -5.82
C GLY A 260 2.84 23.13 -5.49
N GLY A 261 3.96 22.59 -5.02
CA GLY A 261 5.21 23.33 -4.80
C GLY A 261 6.17 23.23 -5.98
N GLY A 262 7.17 24.11 -6.00
CA GLY A 262 8.14 24.21 -7.10
C GLY A 262 9.35 23.28 -7.03
N HIS A 263 9.39 22.32 -6.09
CA HIS A 263 10.49 21.40 -5.91
C HIS A 263 9.99 19.99 -5.62
N VAL A 264 10.83 19.01 -5.93
CA VAL A 264 10.55 17.59 -5.66
C VAL A 264 10.80 17.32 -4.19
N LEU A 265 9.82 16.73 -3.51
CA LEU A 265 10.02 16.16 -2.18
C LEU A 265 10.53 14.72 -2.32
N ARG A 266 11.24 14.25 -1.32
CA ARG A 266 11.77 12.88 -1.29
C ARG A 266 11.13 12.09 -0.17
N GLY A 267 11.05 10.79 -0.41
CA GLY A 267 10.55 9.84 0.56
C GLY A 267 11.08 8.45 0.28
N HIS A 268 10.62 7.51 1.05
CA HIS A 268 10.94 6.09 0.87
C HIS A 268 9.72 5.22 1.16
N VAL A 269 9.66 4.09 0.49
CA VAL A 269 8.62 3.10 0.74
C VAL A 269 8.83 2.50 2.11
N ARG A 270 7.87 2.74 3.01
CA ARG A 270 7.88 2.10 4.33
C ARG A 270 7.43 0.65 4.25
N ARG A 271 6.34 0.40 3.54
CA ARG A 271 5.79 -0.95 3.33
C ARG A 271 4.84 -0.99 2.15
N VAL A 272 4.71 -2.16 1.57
CA VAL A 272 3.62 -2.55 0.68
C VAL A 272 2.61 -3.32 1.53
N GLU A 273 1.34 -2.95 1.50
CA GLU A 273 0.31 -3.67 2.26
C GLU A 273 0.06 -5.05 1.65
N PRO A 274 -0.11 -6.10 2.47
CA PRO A 274 -0.24 -7.47 1.96
C PRO A 274 -1.63 -7.77 1.38
N SER A 275 -2.58 -6.84 1.52
CA SER A 275 -3.95 -7.00 1.08
C SER A 275 -4.23 -6.12 -0.13
N GLY A 276 -4.65 -6.75 -1.24
CA GLY A 276 -5.16 -6.04 -2.40
C GLY A 276 -6.67 -5.78 -2.28
N PHE A 277 -7.14 -4.78 -2.99
CA PHE A 277 -8.54 -4.41 -3.08
C PHE A 277 -8.91 -4.09 -4.54
N MET A 278 -10.20 -4.16 -4.83
CA MET A 278 -10.74 -3.82 -6.15
C MET A 278 -11.05 -2.32 -6.20
N LYS A 279 -10.59 -1.65 -7.25
CA LYS A 279 -10.91 -0.26 -7.55
C LYS A 279 -11.36 -0.15 -9.00
N VAL A 280 -12.38 0.64 -9.25
CA VAL A 280 -12.82 0.93 -10.62
C VAL A 280 -12.06 2.17 -11.11
N SER A 281 -11.33 2.03 -12.21
CA SER A 281 -10.59 3.13 -12.83
C SER A 281 -11.53 4.17 -13.46
N ALA A 282 -11.01 5.33 -13.80
CA ALA A 282 -11.76 6.39 -14.47
C ALA A 282 -12.39 5.94 -15.82
N LEU A 283 -11.87 4.88 -16.43
CA LEU A 283 -12.38 4.27 -17.65
C LEU A 283 -13.42 3.17 -17.40
N GLY A 284 -13.81 2.93 -16.14
CA GLY A 284 -14.79 1.90 -15.77
C GLY A 284 -14.25 0.48 -15.74
N VAL A 285 -12.93 0.30 -15.75
CA VAL A 285 -12.28 -1.02 -15.66
C VAL A 285 -11.97 -1.35 -14.21
N GLU A 286 -12.31 -2.56 -13.78
CA GLU A 286 -11.95 -3.09 -12.46
C GLU A 286 -10.46 -3.42 -12.42
N GLU A 287 -9.76 -2.86 -11.45
CA GLU A 287 -8.32 -3.03 -11.25
C GLU A 287 -8.05 -3.55 -9.84
N GLN A 288 -7.16 -4.55 -9.76
CA GLN A 288 -6.68 -5.04 -8.49
C GLN A 288 -5.50 -4.17 -8.03
N ARG A 289 -5.70 -3.44 -6.94
CA ARG A 289 -4.71 -2.49 -6.41
C ARG A 289 -4.24 -2.87 -5.02
N VAL A 290 -3.06 -2.35 -4.66
CA VAL A 290 -2.39 -2.58 -3.38
C VAL A 290 -1.89 -1.24 -2.86
N ASN A 291 -2.14 -0.93 -1.60
CA ASN A 291 -1.60 0.28 -0.98
C ASN A 291 -0.10 0.15 -0.72
N VAL A 292 0.63 1.15 -1.16
CA VAL A 292 2.03 1.38 -0.82
C VAL A 292 2.12 2.59 0.09
N ILE A 293 2.68 2.39 1.27
CA ILE A 293 2.84 3.44 2.27
C ILE A 293 4.23 4.03 2.17
N ILE A 294 4.28 5.33 2.04
CA ILE A 294 5.50 6.09 1.78
C ILE A 294 5.69 7.11 2.90
N ASP A 295 6.87 7.12 3.47
CA ASP A 295 7.30 8.12 4.45
C ASP A 295 8.11 9.21 3.76
N PHE A 296 7.89 10.47 4.17
CA PHE A 296 8.72 11.58 3.73
C PHE A 296 10.12 11.50 4.38
N GLU A 297 11.15 11.86 3.65
CA GLU A 297 12.51 11.98 4.16
C GLU A 297 12.59 13.15 5.17
N ASP A 298 12.06 14.32 4.82
CA ASP A 298 11.83 15.43 5.74
C ASP A 298 10.34 15.62 6.00
N ARG A 299 9.85 14.87 7.00
CA ARG A 299 8.44 14.91 7.39
C ARG A 299 8.01 16.28 7.91
N ALA A 300 8.88 16.96 8.64
CA ALA A 300 8.56 18.26 9.21
C ALA A 300 8.41 19.34 8.13
N ALA A 301 9.23 19.30 7.09
CA ALA A 301 9.10 20.19 5.94
C ALA A 301 7.81 19.90 5.16
N ALA A 302 7.50 18.63 4.93
CA ALA A 302 6.28 18.20 4.25
C ALA A 302 5.01 18.64 5.00
N ALA A 303 4.96 18.44 6.31
CA ALA A 303 3.83 18.78 7.17
C ALA A 303 3.52 20.31 7.24
N ARG A 304 4.47 21.15 6.86
CA ARG A 304 4.25 22.62 6.79
C ARG A 304 3.47 23.05 5.56
N VAL A 305 3.51 22.26 4.50
CA VAL A 305 2.98 22.63 3.18
C VAL A 305 1.86 21.70 2.70
N LEU A 306 1.84 20.46 3.21
CA LEU A 306 0.83 19.47 2.86
C LEU A 306 -0.11 19.22 4.04
N GLY A 307 -1.40 19.20 3.75
CA GLY A 307 -2.44 18.78 4.69
C GLY A 307 -2.79 17.29 4.50
N ASP A 308 -3.80 16.88 5.23
CA ASP A 308 -4.43 15.58 5.10
C ASP A 308 -5.30 15.52 3.83
N GLY A 309 -5.24 14.44 3.05
CA GLY A 309 -6.04 14.25 1.85
C GLY A 309 -5.55 15.03 0.62
N TYR A 310 -4.30 15.51 0.60
CA TYR A 310 -3.76 16.21 -0.57
C TYR A 310 -3.26 15.20 -1.60
N ARG A 311 -3.62 15.42 -2.86
CA ARG A 311 -3.12 14.62 -3.97
C ARG A 311 -1.67 14.99 -4.28
N VAL A 312 -0.88 13.97 -4.53
CA VAL A 312 0.51 14.05 -4.96
C VAL A 312 0.75 13.02 -6.06
N GLU A 313 1.76 13.21 -6.89
CA GLU A 313 2.27 12.19 -7.78
C GLU A 313 3.53 11.58 -7.17
N VAL A 314 3.58 10.25 -7.10
CA VAL A 314 4.73 9.52 -6.56
C VAL A 314 5.42 8.75 -7.66
N ARG A 315 6.72 8.90 -7.73
CA ARG A 315 7.61 8.16 -8.63
C ARG A 315 8.47 7.24 -7.79
N ILE A 316 8.10 5.96 -7.74
CA ILE A 316 8.76 4.93 -6.94
C ILE A 316 9.87 4.31 -7.77
N VAL A 317 11.13 4.48 -7.35
CA VAL A 317 12.30 3.91 -8.04
C VAL A 317 12.36 2.41 -7.73
N THR A 318 12.15 1.58 -8.77
CA THR A 318 12.21 0.12 -8.64
C THR A 318 13.56 -0.46 -9.03
N TRP A 319 14.33 0.28 -9.82
CA TRP A 319 15.67 -0.10 -10.23
C TRP A 319 16.49 1.14 -10.61
N GLU A 320 17.75 1.14 -10.23
CA GLU A 320 18.70 2.20 -10.56
C GLU A 320 20.08 1.61 -10.86
N HIS A 321 20.77 2.16 -11.84
CA HIS A 321 22.15 1.84 -12.14
C HIS A 321 22.90 3.10 -12.59
N ALA A 322 24.03 3.39 -11.94
CA ALA A 322 24.77 4.63 -12.17
C ALA A 322 25.46 4.70 -13.55
N ASN A 323 25.85 3.56 -14.10
CA ASN A 323 26.65 3.47 -15.34
C ASN A 323 26.02 2.45 -16.31
N ALA A 324 24.74 2.59 -16.60
CA ALA A 324 24.06 1.74 -17.60
C ALA A 324 24.42 2.22 -19.02
N LEU A 325 24.77 1.30 -19.91
CA LEU A 325 24.81 1.61 -21.34
C LEU A 325 23.37 1.71 -21.84
N THR A 326 22.96 2.85 -22.36
CA THR A 326 21.59 3.12 -22.75
C THR A 326 21.48 3.65 -24.17
N VAL A 327 20.34 3.33 -24.79
CA VAL A 327 19.89 3.95 -26.04
C VAL A 327 18.48 4.49 -25.84
N PRO A 328 18.06 5.54 -26.55
CA PRO A 328 16.67 5.99 -26.54
C PRO A 328 15.72 4.85 -26.89
N ALA A 329 14.57 4.80 -26.22
CA ALA A 329 13.59 3.73 -26.43
C ALA A 329 13.12 3.61 -27.90
N GLY A 330 13.08 4.74 -28.64
CA GLY A 330 12.76 4.78 -30.07
C GLY A 330 13.80 4.16 -30.99
N CYS A 331 14.99 3.76 -30.50
CA CYS A 331 15.97 3.02 -31.30
C CYS A 331 15.73 1.51 -31.28
N LEU A 332 14.93 1.03 -30.32
CA LEU A 332 14.73 -0.38 -30.03
C LEU A 332 13.49 -0.91 -30.74
N PHE A 333 13.63 -1.99 -31.46
CA PHE A 333 12.49 -2.68 -32.08
C PHE A 333 12.59 -4.19 -31.90
N ARG A 334 11.44 -4.85 -32.01
CA ARG A 334 11.37 -6.32 -31.95
C ARG A 334 11.74 -6.92 -33.29
N GLN A 335 12.64 -7.90 -33.23
CA GLN A 335 12.96 -8.74 -34.40
C GLN A 335 12.96 -10.19 -33.94
N ASP A 336 12.15 -11.02 -34.60
CA ASP A 336 11.94 -12.41 -34.23
C ASP A 336 11.60 -12.55 -32.72
N ALA A 337 12.40 -13.30 -31.99
CA ALA A 337 12.22 -13.49 -30.54
C ALA A 337 13.03 -12.49 -29.67
N GLY A 338 13.81 -11.57 -30.29
CA GLY A 338 14.75 -10.70 -29.60
C GLY A 338 14.50 -9.20 -29.80
N TRP A 339 15.46 -8.42 -29.35
CA TRP A 339 15.54 -6.99 -29.58
C TRP A 339 16.69 -6.67 -30.51
N ALA A 340 16.53 -5.65 -31.34
CA ALA A 340 17.57 -5.19 -32.25
C ALA A 340 17.57 -3.68 -32.36
N VAL A 341 18.69 -3.15 -32.84
CA VAL A 341 18.89 -1.76 -33.24
C VAL A 341 19.52 -1.75 -34.66
N PHE A 342 19.37 -0.63 -35.34
CA PHE A 342 20.20 -0.35 -36.52
C PHE A 342 21.39 0.52 -36.12
N VAL A 343 22.60 0.02 -36.30
CA VAL A 343 23.85 0.76 -36.09
C VAL A 343 24.23 1.46 -37.40
N VAL A 344 24.64 2.71 -37.30
CA VAL A 344 25.16 3.46 -38.45
C VAL A 344 26.64 3.19 -38.62
N ASP A 345 27.00 2.54 -39.72
CA ASP A 345 28.38 2.21 -40.07
C ASP A 345 28.69 2.66 -41.51
N GLY A 346 29.52 3.70 -41.66
CA GLY A 346 29.96 4.22 -42.95
C GLY A 346 28.80 4.68 -43.87
N GLY A 347 27.71 5.22 -43.32
CA GLY A 347 26.53 5.65 -44.07
C GLY A 347 25.60 4.52 -44.50
N VAL A 348 25.72 3.38 -43.84
CA VAL A 348 24.87 2.21 -44.01
C VAL A 348 24.23 1.80 -42.72
N ALA A 349 22.98 1.42 -42.73
CA ALA A 349 22.32 0.86 -41.55
C ALA A 349 22.63 -0.63 -41.45
N ARG A 350 23.21 -1.03 -40.31
CA ARG A 350 23.48 -2.43 -40.01
C ARG A 350 22.57 -2.92 -38.91
N LEU A 351 21.86 -3.95 -39.17
CA LEU A 351 21.02 -4.62 -38.18
C LEU A 351 21.88 -5.32 -37.15
N GLN A 352 21.70 -4.94 -35.87
CA GLN A 352 22.46 -5.51 -34.77
C GLN A 352 21.54 -6.02 -33.68
N PRO A 353 21.50 -7.34 -33.44
CA PRO A 353 20.80 -7.91 -32.28
C PRO A 353 21.42 -7.40 -30.97
N VAL A 354 20.58 -7.08 -30.01
CA VAL A 354 21.01 -6.60 -28.70
C VAL A 354 20.27 -7.34 -27.57
N GLU A 355 20.95 -7.51 -26.47
CA GLU A 355 20.32 -8.00 -25.24
C GLU A 355 19.86 -6.81 -24.43
N LEU A 356 18.54 -6.70 -24.25
CA LEU A 356 17.92 -5.61 -23.51
C LEU A 356 17.80 -5.99 -22.03
N GLY A 357 18.30 -5.12 -21.16
CA GLY A 357 18.08 -5.18 -19.71
C GLY A 357 16.81 -4.45 -19.30
N GLN A 358 16.95 -3.53 -18.37
CA GLN A 358 15.87 -2.69 -17.91
C GLN A 358 15.49 -1.62 -18.96
N ARG A 359 14.25 -1.20 -18.96
CA ARG A 359 13.81 -0.09 -19.79
C ARG A 359 12.80 0.78 -19.06
N ASN A 360 12.79 2.06 -19.39
CA ASN A 360 11.77 3.03 -19.02
C ASN A 360 11.13 3.64 -20.29
N GLN A 361 10.32 4.67 -20.12
CA GLN A 361 9.65 5.33 -21.25
C GLN A 361 10.61 6.00 -22.23
N SER A 362 11.78 6.45 -21.78
CA SER A 362 12.74 7.23 -22.59
C SER A 362 13.90 6.42 -23.11
N ALA A 363 14.35 5.38 -22.41
CA ALA A 363 15.56 4.64 -22.74
C ALA A 363 15.48 3.13 -22.40
N GLY A 364 16.32 2.35 -23.06
CA GLY A 364 16.55 0.95 -22.73
C GLY A 364 18.03 0.69 -22.43
N GLN A 365 18.28 -0.12 -21.39
CA GLN A 365 19.59 -0.59 -21.03
C GLN A 365 20.04 -1.70 -21.97
N ILE A 366 21.22 -1.59 -22.51
CA ILE A 366 21.86 -2.63 -23.33
C ILE A 366 22.84 -3.42 -22.48
N LEU A 367 22.61 -4.72 -22.36
CA LEU A 367 23.50 -5.64 -21.64
C LEU A 367 24.63 -6.17 -22.53
N SER A 368 24.30 -6.45 -23.80
CA SER A 368 25.27 -6.89 -24.78
C SER A 368 24.81 -6.53 -26.21
N GLY A 369 25.73 -6.58 -27.17
CA GLY A 369 25.46 -6.32 -28.59
C GLY A 369 25.70 -4.88 -29.03
N LEU A 370 26.01 -3.92 -28.14
CA LEU A 370 26.33 -2.55 -28.51
C LEU A 370 27.44 -2.00 -27.62
N SER A 371 28.20 -1.04 -28.11
CA SER A 371 29.26 -0.34 -27.35
C SER A 371 28.92 1.13 -27.19
N ALA A 372 29.44 1.74 -26.10
CA ALA A 372 29.31 3.17 -25.89
C ALA A 372 29.95 3.96 -27.05
N GLY A 373 29.29 5.03 -27.47
CA GLY A 373 29.71 5.87 -28.58
C GLY A 373 29.23 5.41 -29.96
N GLN A 374 28.65 4.22 -30.08
CA GLN A 374 28.05 3.80 -31.34
C GLN A 374 26.79 4.60 -31.67
N THR A 375 26.67 4.97 -32.92
CA THR A 375 25.49 5.71 -33.44
C THR A 375 24.43 4.72 -33.88
N VAL A 376 23.21 4.90 -33.42
CA VAL A 376 22.05 4.06 -33.71
C VAL A 376 20.95 4.88 -34.35
N VAL A 377 20.13 4.25 -35.19
CA VAL A 377 18.99 4.89 -35.87
C VAL A 377 17.87 5.13 -34.85
N LEU A 378 17.37 6.35 -34.82
CA LEU A 378 16.21 6.72 -33.99
C LEU A 378 14.95 6.59 -34.85
N HIS A 379 13.93 5.92 -34.32
CA HIS A 379 12.66 5.65 -35.00
C HIS A 379 12.84 5.03 -36.41
N PRO A 380 13.47 3.85 -36.51
CA PRO A 380 13.69 3.22 -37.80
C PRO A 380 12.37 3.01 -38.52
N PRO A 381 12.26 3.48 -39.78
CA PRO A 381 11.05 3.21 -40.58
C PRO A 381 10.98 1.72 -40.95
N ASP A 382 9.77 1.21 -41.14
CA ASP A 382 9.53 -0.21 -41.49
C ASP A 382 10.22 -0.65 -42.81
N THR A 383 10.54 0.32 -43.65
CA THR A 383 11.25 0.08 -44.95
C THR A 383 12.76 -0.10 -44.77
N LEU A 384 13.33 0.23 -43.61
CA LEU A 384 14.75 0.14 -43.33
C LEU A 384 15.18 -1.32 -43.19
N THR A 385 16.10 -1.77 -44.02
CA THR A 385 16.65 -3.11 -43.98
C THR A 385 18.16 -3.12 -43.80
N ASP A 386 18.69 -4.28 -43.39
CA ASP A 386 20.14 -4.45 -43.22
C ASP A 386 20.90 -4.15 -44.50
N GLY A 387 21.97 -3.36 -44.37
CA GLY A 387 22.85 -2.96 -45.48
C GLY A 387 22.31 -1.77 -46.31
N MET A 388 21.18 -1.17 -45.98
CA MET A 388 20.62 -0.05 -46.73
C MET A 388 21.40 1.25 -46.50
N ARG A 389 21.59 2.00 -47.58
CA ARG A 389 22.23 3.32 -47.50
C ARG A 389 21.31 4.32 -46.79
N ILE A 390 21.90 5.12 -45.93
CA ILE A 390 21.19 6.09 -45.15
C ILE A 390 21.87 7.50 -45.23
N THR A 391 21.07 8.51 -45.09
CA THR A 391 21.53 9.88 -44.91
C THR A 391 21.05 10.39 -43.57
N VAL A 392 21.96 10.81 -42.70
CA VAL A 392 21.61 11.37 -41.40
C VAL A 392 21.01 12.75 -41.60
N ARG A 393 19.81 12.96 -41.06
CA ARG A 393 19.20 14.30 -41.08
C ARG A 393 20.12 15.23 -40.27
N GLY A 394 20.62 16.32 -40.91
CA GLY A 394 21.54 17.26 -40.28
C GLY A 394 20.96 17.80 -38.98
N SER A 395 21.77 17.72 -37.92
CA SER A 395 21.52 18.33 -36.62
C SER A 395 21.60 19.86 -36.71
#